data_e1c447df11eb13726734f39cf0bcfa59
#
_entry.id   e1c447df11eb13726734f39cf0bcfa59
#
_cell.length_a   1.000
_cell.length_b   1.000
_cell.length_c   1.000
_cell.angle_alpha   90.00
_cell.angle_beta   90.00
_cell.angle_gamma   90.00
#
_symmetry.space_group_name_H-M   'P 1'
#
loop_
_entity.id
_entity.type
_entity.pdbx_description
1 polymer ?
#
loop_
_entity_poly.entity_id
_entity_poly.type
_entity_poly.pdbx_seq_one_letter_code
_entity_poly.pdbx_strand_id
1 'polypeptide(L)'
;MRVLVASFFIISSLTFSVVSAHQWDVLVPKLQERMMLATTNACQNCNLSNAELSYKRLERANLSGANLHDVNFMRTNLRQADLRYSNLSQANFIWANLSGADLRGATLLDAIISESRNLDKAVFCETTMPDGRLNNSNC
;
A
#
# COMPACT_ATOMS: atom_id res chain seq x y z
N MET A 1 7.81 4.86 32.07
CA MET A 1 7.44 3.46 32.31
C MET A 1 7.67 2.71 31.00
N ARG A 2 8.82 2.04 30.87
CA ARG A 2 9.19 1.28 29.65
C ARG A 2 8.56 -0.08 29.79
N VAL A 3 7.60 -0.40 28.92
CA VAL A 3 7.06 -1.76 28.81
C VAL A 3 8.06 -2.57 28.01
N LEU A 4 8.82 -3.40 28.70
CA LEU A 4 9.59 -4.49 28.14
C LEU A 4 8.63 -5.53 27.59
N VAL A 5 8.45 -5.58 26.27
CA VAL A 5 7.91 -6.77 25.62
C VAL A 5 9.12 -7.61 25.23
N ALA A 6 9.63 -8.31 26.22
CA ALA A 6 10.57 -9.38 25.98
C ALA A 6 9.83 -10.70 25.96
N SER A 7 10.21 -11.52 24.98
CA SER A 7 10.09 -12.98 24.99
C SER A 7 8.82 -13.58 24.40
N PHE A 8 8.98 -14.13 23.21
CA PHE A 8 8.86 -15.58 22.98
C PHE A 8 9.48 -15.89 21.60
N PHE A 9 10.75 -16.22 21.59
CA PHE A 9 11.35 -16.95 20.48
C PHE A 9 11.97 -18.23 21.00
N ILE A 10 11.33 -19.34 20.72
CA ILE A 10 11.92 -20.67 20.86
C ILE A 10 12.91 -20.83 19.70
N ILE A 11 14.17 -20.95 20.06
CA ILE A 11 15.31 -21.05 19.16
C ILE A 11 15.48 -22.51 18.77
N SER A 12 15.32 -22.83 17.50
CA SER A 12 16.02 -23.98 16.92
C SER A 12 17.18 -23.43 16.07
N SER A 13 18.34 -23.95 16.38
CA SER A 13 19.65 -23.60 15.86
C SER A 13 19.73 -23.57 14.34
N LEU A 14 19.91 -22.40 13.73
CA LEU A 14 20.56 -22.22 12.41
C LEU A 14 20.92 -20.74 12.23
N THR A 15 22.23 -20.47 12.21
CA THR A 15 22.94 -19.28 11.77
C THR A 15 22.15 -17.96 11.78
N PHE A 16 22.17 -17.27 12.92
CA PHE A 16 21.68 -15.90 13.03
C PHE A 16 22.71 -14.94 12.43
N SER A 17 22.41 -14.37 11.26
CA SER A 17 22.95 -13.08 10.89
C SER A 17 22.51 -12.06 11.95
N VAL A 18 23.47 -11.43 12.62
CA VAL A 18 23.19 -10.36 13.59
C VAL A 18 22.56 -9.21 12.83
N VAL A 19 21.24 -9.16 12.83
CA VAL A 19 20.49 -8.00 12.36
C VAL A 19 20.78 -6.88 13.36
N SER A 20 21.42 -5.82 12.92
CA SER A 20 21.78 -4.69 13.78
C SER A 20 20.52 -4.07 14.41
N ALA A 21 20.64 -3.53 15.65
CA ALA A 21 19.54 -2.89 16.35
C ALA A 21 18.81 -1.82 15.49
N HIS A 22 19.54 -1.10 14.63
CA HIS A 22 19.00 -0.12 13.69
C HIS A 22 18.04 -0.76 12.64
N GLN A 23 18.21 -2.01 12.31
CA GLN A 23 17.38 -2.73 11.33
C GLN A 23 16.04 -3.14 11.94
N TRP A 24 15.97 -3.34 13.25
CA TRP A 24 14.73 -3.61 13.97
C TRP A 24 13.83 -2.38 14.09
N ASP A 25 14.42 -1.19 14.26
CA ASP A 25 13.66 0.06 14.36
C ASP A 25 12.92 0.42 13.05
N VAL A 26 13.38 -0.11 11.91
CA VAL A 26 12.75 0.08 10.60
C VAL A 26 11.80 -1.06 10.24
N LEU A 27 12.15 -2.30 10.60
CA LEU A 27 11.38 -3.50 10.21
C LEU A 27 10.11 -3.69 11.05
N VAL A 28 10.16 -3.40 12.35
CA VAL A 28 9.03 -3.63 13.26
C VAL A 28 7.82 -2.75 12.93
N PRO A 29 7.95 -1.42 12.73
CA PRO A 29 6.84 -0.58 12.31
C PRO A 29 6.21 -1.06 11.00
N LYS A 30 7.03 -1.35 9.99
CA LYS A 30 6.57 -1.78 8.66
C LYS A 30 5.83 -3.12 8.70
N LEU A 31 6.29 -4.06 9.54
CA LEU A 31 5.59 -5.33 9.76
C LEU A 31 4.26 -5.11 10.47
N GLN A 32 4.23 -4.21 11.44
CA GLN A 32 3.02 -3.87 12.19
C GLN A 32 1.95 -3.22 11.31
N GLU A 33 2.34 -2.30 10.42
CA GLU A 33 1.45 -1.67 9.43
C GLU A 33 0.85 -2.70 8.47
N ARG A 34 1.66 -3.65 7.97
CA ARG A 34 1.16 -4.75 7.13
C ARG A 34 0.21 -5.68 7.87
N MET A 35 0.45 -5.95 9.14
CA MET A 35 -0.45 -6.73 9.99
C MET A 35 -1.75 -5.96 10.24
N MET A 36 -1.69 -4.66 10.48
CA MET A 36 -2.86 -3.79 10.65
C MET A 36 -3.74 -3.84 9.40
N LEU A 37 -3.18 -3.67 8.21
CA LEU A 37 -3.93 -3.77 6.96
C LEU A 37 -4.58 -5.15 6.81
N ALA A 38 -3.87 -6.23 7.15
CA ALA A 38 -4.38 -7.59 7.00
C ALA A 38 -5.53 -7.91 7.97
N THR A 39 -5.57 -7.29 9.15
CA THR A 39 -6.55 -7.59 10.20
C THR A 39 -7.74 -6.64 10.19
N THR A 40 -7.52 -5.36 9.88
CA THR A 40 -8.56 -4.32 9.97
C THR A 40 -9.03 -3.82 8.60
N ASN A 41 -8.37 -4.23 7.52
CA ASN A 41 -8.55 -3.68 6.16
C ASN A 41 -8.36 -2.15 6.09
N ALA A 42 -7.56 -1.58 7.00
CA ALA A 42 -7.30 -0.16 7.09
C ALA A 42 -5.84 0.11 7.45
N CYS A 43 -5.24 1.10 6.80
CA CYS A 43 -3.89 1.55 7.08
C CYS A 43 -3.70 2.99 6.57
N GLN A 44 -4.46 3.93 7.17
CA GLN A 44 -4.36 5.35 6.82
C GLN A 44 -3.00 5.92 7.23
N ASN A 45 -2.40 6.72 6.35
CA ASN A 45 -1.10 7.35 6.55
C ASN A 45 0.05 6.38 6.88
N CYS A 46 -0.12 5.08 6.64
CA CYS A 46 0.91 4.07 6.86
C CYS A 46 2.04 4.16 5.83
N ASN A 47 3.20 3.66 6.20
CA ASN A 47 4.29 3.46 5.25
C ASN A 47 4.33 2.01 4.74
N LEU A 48 3.66 1.77 3.64
CA LEU A 48 3.62 0.48 2.94
C LEU A 48 4.50 0.48 1.67
N SER A 49 5.46 1.39 1.57
CA SER A 49 6.35 1.47 0.41
C SER A 49 7.07 0.14 0.17
N ASN A 50 7.21 -0.23 -1.11
CA ASN A 50 7.78 -1.50 -1.58
C ASN A 50 7.05 -2.75 -1.01
N ALA A 51 5.80 -2.62 -0.56
CA ALA A 51 5.07 -3.75 -0.03
C ALA A 51 4.60 -4.69 -1.14
N GLU A 52 4.67 -6.00 -0.88
CA GLU A 52 4.09 -7.02 -1.74
C GLU A 52 2.63 -7.25 -1.31
N LEU A 53 1.71 -6.69 -2.07
CA LEU A 53 0.26 -6.80 -1.82
C LEU A 53 -0.48 -7.49 -2.99
N SER A 54 0.26 -8.17 -3.88
CA SER A 54 -0.34 -8.89 -5.00
C SER A 54 -1.30 -9.99 -4.54
N TYR A 55 -2.33 -10.22 -5.35
CA TYR A 55 -3.39 -11.19 -5.10
C TYR A 55 -4.20 -10.97 -3.81
N LYS A 56 -4.07 -9.83 -3.12
CA LYS A 56 -4.80 -9.54 -1.89
C LYS A 56 -6.24 -9.09 -2.18
N ARG A 57 -7.11 -9.33 -1.21
CA ARG A 57 -8.46 -8.79 -1.19
C ARG A 57 -8.46 -7.54 -0.32
N LEU A 58 -8.37 -6.37 -0.96
CA LEU A 58 -8.37 -5.06 -0.31
C LEU A 58 -9.62 -4.26 -0.73
N GLU A 59 -10.71 -4.99 -0.97
CA GLU A 59 -12.00 -4.38 -1.28
C GLU A 59 -12.45 -3.50 -0.11
N ARG A 60 -12.79 -2.24 -0.43
CA ARG A 60 -13.14 -1.20 0.55
C ARG A 60 -12.05 -0.90 1.58
N ALA A 61 -10.81 -1.27 1.32
CA ALA A 61 -9.70 -0.94 2.21
C ALA A 61 -9.55 0.57 2.35
N ASN A 62 -9.25 1.03 3.56
CA ASN A 62 -8.89 2.43 3.79
C ASN A 62 -7.37 2.58 3.80
N LEU A 63 -6.83 3.10 2.70
CA LEU A 63 -5.41 3.36 2.46
C LEU A 63 -5.16 4.86 2.22
N SER A 64 -6.08 5.71 2.67
CA SER A 64 -5.98 7.16 2.45
C SER A 64 -4.71 7.73 3.09
N GLY A 65 -4.02 8.59 2.36
CA GLY A 65 -2.76 9.21 2.80
C GLY A 65 -1.57 8.25 2.94
N ALA A 66 -1.73 6.96 2.65
CA ALA A 66 -0.65 5.99 2.80
C ALA A 66 0.50 6.22 1.80
N ASN A 67 1.72 5.97 2.24
CA ASN A 67 2.86 5.85 1.34
C ASN A 67 2.89 4.45 0.73
N LEU A 68 2.48 4.35 -0.52
CA LEU A 68 2.38 3.14 -1.33
C LEU A 68 3.37 3.18 -2.53
N HIS A 69 4.47 3.95 -2.37
CA HIS A 69 5.50 4.04 -3.40
C HIS A 69 6.07 2.66 -3.72
N ASP A 70 6.19 2.33 -5.02
CA ASP A 70 6.72 1.06 -5.53
C ASP A 70 6.03 -0.19 -4.93
N VAL A 71 4.74 -0.08 -4.59
CA VAL A 71 3.97 -1.20 -4.09
C VAL A 71 3.54 -2.13 -5.23
N ASN A 72 3.54 -3.43 -4.99
CA ASN A 72 3.02 -4.38 -5.95
C ASN A 72 1.55 -4.73 -5.64
N PHE A 73 0.62 -4.19 -6.44
CA PHE A 73 -0.82 -4.50 -6.41
C PHE A 73 -1.26 -5.45 -7.53
N MET A 74 -0.35 -6.19 -8.13
CA MET A 74 -0.70 -7.10 -9.23
C MET A 74 -1.85 -8.04 -8.81
N ARG A 75 -2.92 -8.08 -9.63
CA ARG A 75 -4.11 -8.92 -9.40
C ARG A 75 -4.82 -8.68 -8.06
N THR A 76 -4.59 -7.56 -7.41
CA THR A 76 -5.23 -7.17 -6.15
C THR A 76 -6.66 -6.69 -6.41
N ASN A 77 -7.60 -7.07 -5.55
CA ASN A 77 -8.94 -6.50 -5.58
C ASN A 77 -8.98 -5.23 -4.71
N LEU A 78 -8.95 -4.06 -5.36
CA LEU A 78 -9.03 -2.72 -4.74
C LEU A 78 -10.40 -2.07 -4.97
N ARG A 79 -11.42 -2.88 -5.23
CA ARG A 79 -12.77 -2.37 -5.50
C ARG A 79 -13.26 -1.52 -4.33
N GLN A 80 -13.70 -0.28 -4.65
CA GLN A 80 -14.19 0.69 -3.68
C GLN A 80 -13.17 1.04 -2.56
N ALA A 81 -11.88 0.79 -2.78
CA ALA A 81 -10.85 1.19 -1.83
C ALA A 81 -10.69 2.71 -1.77
N ASP A 82 -10.44 3.23 -0.60
CA ASP A 82 -10.08 4.63 -0.38
C ASP A 82 -8.57 4.78 -0.51
N LEU A 83 -8.12 5.34 -1.63
CA LEU A 83 -6.73 5.62 -1.96
C LEU A 83 -6.46 7.14 -2.04
N ARG A 84 -7.36 7.95 -1.48
CA ARG A 84 -7.24 9.41 -1.52
C ARG A 84 -5.94 9.88 -0.88
N TYR A 85 -5.30 10.85 -1.54
CA TYR A 85 -4.07 11.50 -1.07
C TYR A 85 -2.90 10.54 -0.84
N SER A 86 -2.96 9.30 -1.35
CA SER A 86 -1.87 8.32 -1.23
C SER A 86 -0.76 8.59 -2.25
N ASN A 87 0.46 8.21 -1.89
CA ASN A 87 1.57 8.17 -2.82
C ASN A 87 1.66 6.79 -3.47
N LEU A 88 1.19 6.68 -4.71
CA LEU A 88 1.19 5.47 -5.53
C LEU A 88 2.24 5.54 -6.64
N SER A 89 3.23 6.41 -6.50
CA SER A 89 4.29 6.53 -7.51
C SER A 89 5.00 5.19 -7.71
N GLN A 90 5.25 4.83 -8.96
CA GLN A 90 5.88 3.57 -9.39
C GLN A 90 5.11 2.29 -8.99
N ALA A 91 3.88 2.40 -8.46
CA ALA A 91 3.08 1.23 -8.09
C ALA A 91 2.70 0.38 -9.30
N ASN A 92 2.63 -0.92 -9.11
CA ASN A 92 2.24 -1.88 -10.14
C ASN A 92 0.79 -2.32 -9.97
N PHE A 93 -0.10 -1.89 -10.87
CA PHE A 93 -1.53 -2.25 -10.89
C PHE A 93 -1.91 -3.26 -11.99
N ILE A 94 -0.95 -4.00 -12.54
CA ILE A 94 -1.25 -4.99 -13.58
C ILE A 94 -2.35 -5.94 -13.09
N TRP A 95 -3.47 -5.94 -13.83
CA TRP A 95 -4.68 -6.73 -13.53
C TRP A 95 -5.34 -6.45 -12.17
N ALA A 96 -4.96 -5.40 -11.46
CA ALA A 96 -5.68 -4.96 -10.29
C ALA A 96 -7.10 -4.48 -10.65
N ASN A 97 -8.07 -4.72 -9.77
CA ASN A 97 -9.43 -4.25 -9.98
C ASN A 97 -9.65 -2.94 -9.20
N LEU A 98 -9.78 -1.83 -9.93
CA LEU A 98 -9.95 -0.48 -9.40
C LEU A 98 -11.41 0.03 -9.47
N SER A 99 -12.38 -0.85 -9.69
CA SER A 99 -13.78 -0.46 -9.80
C SER A 99 -14.27 0.32 -8.58
N GLY A 100 -14.59 1.59 -8.77
CA GLY A 100 -15.07 2.49 -7.71
C GLY A 100 -14.00 2.87 -6.69
N ALA A 101 -12.72 2.60 -6.94
CA ALA A 101 -11.65 3.09 -6.08
C ALA A 101 -11.58 4.62 -6.11
N ASP A 102 -11.38 5.24 -4.97
CA ASP A 102 -11.25 6.69 -4.84
C ASP A 102 -9.78 7.10 -4.87
N LEU A 103 -9.35 7.72 -5.96
CA LEU A 103 -7.97 8.15 -6.21
C LEU A 103 -7.80 9.67 -6.10
N ARG A 104 -8.77 10.40 -5.56
CA ARG A 104 -8.71 11.87 -5.47
C ARG A 104 -7.48 12.33 -4.69
N GLY A 105 -6.74 13.27 -5.27
CA GLY A 105 -5.51 13.80 -4.68
C GLY A 105 -4.34 12.80 -4.62
N ALA A 106 -4.47 11.59 -5.17
CA ALA A 106 -3.41 10.60 -5.19
C ALA A 106 -2.35 10.92 -6.26
N THR A 107 -1.14 10.43 -6.06
CA THR A 107 -0.04 10.53 -7.04
C THR A 107 0.27 9.15 -7.61
N LEU A 108 0.10 8.99 -8.94
CA LEU A 108 0.38 7.76 -9.69
C LEU A 108 1.62 7.92 -10.60
N LEU A 109 2.50 8.86 -10.33
CA LEU A 109 3.66 9.13 -11.18
C LEU A 109 4.44 7.84 -11.47
N ASP A 110 4.71 7.56 -12.74
CA ASP A 110 5.41 6.34 -13.21
C ASP A 110 4.73 5.01 -12.82
N ALA A 111 3.49 5.01 -12.35
CA ALA A 111 2.77 3.79 -12.03
C ALA A 111 2.36 3.01 -13.29
N ILE A 112 2.35 1.69 -13.18
CA ILE A 112 1.92 0.79 -14.26
C ILE A 112 0.42 0.51 -14.12
N ILE A 113 -0.40 1.22 -14.89
CA ILE A 113 -1.88 1.10 -14.87
C ILE A 113 -2.46 0.52 -16.17
N SER A 114 -1.64 0.28 -17.18
CA SER A 114 -2.09 -0.05 -18.54
C SER A 114 -2.99 -1.27 -18.65
N GLU A 115 -2.82 -2.26 -17.78
CA GLU A 115 -3.61 -3.49 -17.75
C GLU A 115 -4.52 -3.60 -16.52
N SER A 116 -4.72 -2.50 -15.80
CA SER A 116 -5.64 -2.49 -14.66
C SER A 116 -7.09 -2.63 -15.13
N ARG A 117 -7.92 -3.26 -14.30
CA ARG A 117 -9.32 -3.51 -14.61
C ARG A 117 -10.20 -2.40 -14.05
N ASN A 118 -11.18 -1.95 -14.84
CA ASN A 118 -12.20 -0.99 -14.44
C ASN A 118 -11.62 0.34 -13.93
N LEU A 119 -10.49 0.78 -14.48
CA LEU A 119 -9.90 2.07 -14.15
C LEU A 119 -10.85 3.21 -14.55
N ASP A 120 -11.65 3.02 -15.60
CA ASP A 120 -12.70 3.93 -16.06
C ASP A 120 -13.81 4.18 -15.03
N LYS A 121 -13.92 3.30 -14.03
CA LYS A 121 -14.88 3.40 -12.92
C LYS A 121 -14.28 3.94 -11.63
N ALA A 122 -12.97 4.21 -11.62
CA ALA A 122 -12.31 4.87 -10.50
C ALA A 122 -12.63 6.36 -10.48
N VAL A 123 -12.56 6.98 -9.30
CA VAL A 123 -12.84 8.40 -9.11
C VAL A 123 -11.53 9.18 -9.10
N PHE A 124 -11.43 10.18 -9.99
CA PHE A 124 -10.27 11.04 -10.14
C PHE A 124 -10.66 12.50 -9.91
N CYS A 125 -9.88 13.19 -9.10
CA CYS A 125 -9.92 14.64 -8.97
C CYS A 125 -8.58 15.07 -8.36
N GLU A 126 -7.91 16.03 -8.96
CA GLU A 126 -6.55 16.43 -8.57
C GLU A 126 -5.58 15.24 -8.50
N THR A 127 -5.82 14.20 -9.31
CA THR A 127 -5.01 12.97 -9.32
C THR A 127 -3.88 13.13 -10.32
N THR A 128 -2.63 12.97 -9.87
CA THR A 128 -1.47 12.95 -10.78
C THR A 128 -1.39 11.58 -11.46
N MET A 129 -1.51 11.57 -12.80
CA MET A 129 -1.43 10.37 -13.62
C MET A 129 0.03 9.94 -13.85
N PRO A 130 0.28 8.74 -14.41
CA PRO A 130 1.65 8.24 -14.61
C PRO A 130 2.54 9.14 -15.48
N ASP A 131 1.96 9.90 -16.39
CA ASP A 131 2.66 10.86 -17.26
C ASP A 131 2.87 12.25 -16.62
N GLY A 132 2.51 12.38 -15.34
CA GLY A 132 2.60 13.63 -14.56
C GLY A 132 1.45 14.62 -14.79
N ARG A 133 0.47 14.29 -15.65
CA ARG A 133 -0.68 15.17 -15.90
C ARG A 133 -1.73 15.00 -14.79
N LEU A 134 -2.44 16.09 -14.50
CA LEU A 134 -3.58 16.04 -13.58
C LEU A 134 -4.83 15.51 -14.29
N ASN A 135 -5.51 14.57 -13.63
CA ASN A 135 -6.83 14.10 -14.02
C ASN A 135 -7.89 14.68 -13.07
N ASN A 136 -8.79 15.48 -13.63
CA ASN A 136 -9.87 16.17 -12.93
C ASN A 136 -11.26 15.72 -13.44
N SER A 137 -11.37 14.51 -14.00
CA SER A 137 -12.60 14.05 -14.66
C SER A 137 -13.80 13.93 -13.73
N ASN A 138 -13.59 13.77 -12.43
CA ASN A 138 -14.65 13.61 -11.44
C ASN A 138 -14.61 14.70 -10.33
N CYS A 139 -14.01 15.85 -10.61
CA CYS A 139 -14.17 17.00 -9.76
C CYS A 139 -15.57 17.59 -9.98
#